data_284a6697318fabc3e5df3ffc37da3b8b
#
_entry.id   284a6697318fabc3e5df3ffc37da3b8b
#
_cell.length_a   1.000
_cell.length_b   1.000
_cell.length_c   1.000
_cell.angle_alpha   90.00
_cell.angle_beta   90.00
_cell.angle_gamma   90.00
#
_symmetry.space_group_name_H-M   'P 1'
#
loop_
_entity.id
_entity.type
_entity.pdbx_description
1 polymer ?
#
loop_
_entity_poly.entity_id
_entity_poly.type
_entity_poly.pdbx_seq_one_letter_code
_entity_poly.pdbx_strand_id
1 'polypeptide(L)'
;TEDSEIASIVEKYGTSVVKRPVELATDETLLDTVIYDAMLQKEKQAFDEYDIVITIQPSSPLLKTETLDKAIEKFADFNIDSVISVVDDKNLRWGFDDENGRYFPFYSERLYRDLLPKTFKETGGILATRRNFVTETSRLGLNIDLIEISREESVEINTYEDWWIANNYLNKIKIAFVVDAYDQIGTGHMYRCLSMASKLVFHDVVFFINRTHQLGIDIIEGYNYKYQTYGGKSELLGLFEQFDPKIIINDVGNTSYEYMVDLTNKGYYIINSEEIGRAHV
;
A
#
# COMPACT_ATOMS: atom_id res chain seq x y z
N THR A 1 -18.74 -0.28 18.77
CA THR A 1 -18.36 0.95 19.50
C THR A 1 -19.45 1.42 20.43
N GLU A 2 -19.10 2.07 21.54
CA GLU A 2 -20.01 2.80 22.45
C GLU A 2 -20.18 4.27 22.01
N ASP A 3 -19.24 4.79 21.24
CA ASP A 3 -19.19 6.17 20.78
C ASP A 3 -20.20 6.40 19.66
N SER A 4 -21.11 7.36 19.89
CA SER A 4 -22.20 7.69 18.96
C SER A 4 -21.73 8.46 17.73
N GLU A 5 -20.61 9.20 17.80
CA GLU A 5 -20.03 9.92 16.68
C GLU A 5 -19.37 8.94 15.71
N ILE A 6 -18.55 8.00 16.23
CA ILE A 6 -17.96 6.91 15.45
C ILE A 6 -19.08 6.06 14.81
N ALA A 7 -20.10 5.68 15.58
CA ALA A 7 -21.23 4.92 15.05
C ALA A 7 -21.90 5.64 13.86
N SER A 8 -22.21 6.93 14.02
CA SER A 8 -22.82 7.75 12.95
C SER A 8 -21.94 7.88 11.71
N ILE A 9 -20.61 7.91 11.87
CA ILE A 9 -19.69 7.99 10.74
C ILE A 9 -19.68 6.67 9.97
N VAL A 10 -19.50 5.53 10.63
CA VAL A 10 -19.38 4.24 9.95
C VAL A 10 -20.68 3.79 9.30
N GLU A 11 -21.84 4.13 9.87
CA GLU A 11 -23.15 3.87 9.26
C GLU A 11 -23.34 4.56 7.90
N LYS A 12 -22.74 5.75 7.69
CA LYS A 12 -22.75 6.44 6.38
C LYS A 12 -22.05 5.64 5.27
N TYR A 13 -21.15 4.74 5.64
CA TYR A 13 -20.45 3.85 4.72
C TYR A 13 -21.14 2.49 4.58
N GLY A 14 -22.37 2.34 5.06
CA GLY A 14 -23.16 1.11 4.95
C GLY A 14 -22.74 0.00 5.93
N THR A 15 -21.95 0.31 6.93
CA THR A 15 -21.47 -0.65 7.92
C THR A 15 -22.46 -0.75 9.08
N SER A 16 -22.75 -1.97 9.53
CA SER A 16 -23.59 -2.17 10.71
C SER A 16 -22.80 -1.98 12.00
N VAL A 17 -23.38 -1.27 12.95
CA VAL A 17 -22.78 -1.01 14.28
C VAL A 17 -23.22 -2.05 15.28
N VAL A 18 -22.25 -2.63 16.00
CA VAL A 18 -22.46 -3.37 17.25
C VAL A 18 -22.19 -2.43 18.41
N LYS A 19 -23.19 -2.22 19.25
CA LYS A 19 -23.05 -1.35 20.41
C LYS A 19 -22.24 -2.09 21.48
N ARG A 20 -21.04 -1.57 21.78
CA ARG A 20 -20.15 -2.11 22.79
C ARG A 20 -20.70 -1.75 24.20
N PRO A 21 -20.82 -2.71 25.13
CA PRO A 21 -21.11 -2.42 26.54
C PRO A 21 -20.04 -1.51 27.14
N VAL A 22 -20.45 -0.59 27.99
CA VAL A 22 -19.52 0.38 28.65
C VAL A 22 -18.43 -0.31 29.46
N GLU A 23 -18.75 -1.45 30.02
CA GLU A 23 -17.83 -2.29 30.82
C GLU A 23 -16.67 -2.84 29.96
N LEU A 24 -16.89 -2.99 28.63
CA LEU A 24 -15.87 -3.42 27.68
C LEU A 24 -15.16 -2.25 26.99
N ALA A 25 -15.43 -1.01 27.38
CA ALA A 25 -14.87 0.20 26.79
C ALA A 25 -13.74 0.81 27.63
N THR A 26 -13.04 0.00 28.42
CA THR A 26 -11.91 0.45 29.25
C THR A 26 -10.57 0.19 28.54
N ASP A 27 -9.54 0.94 28.90
CA ASP A 27 -8.19 0.77 28.36
C ASP A 27 -7.55 -0.59 28.75
N GLU A 28 -8.06 -1.23 29.76
CA GLU A 28 -7.60 -2.54 30.26
C GLU A 28 -8.30 -3.72 29.59
N THR A 29 -9.39 -3.46 28.83
CA THR A 29 -10.16 -4.51 28.18
C THR A 29 -9.41 -5.05 26.95
N LEU A 30 -9.14 -6.35 26.95
CA LEU A 30 -8.51 -7.01 25.81
C LEU A 30 -9.41 -6.95 24.59
N LEU A 31 -8.80 -6.75 23.43
CA LEU A 31 -9.53 -6.72 22.16
C LEU A 31 -10.23 -8.05 21.88
N ASP A 32 -9.67 -9.17 22.35
CA ASP A 32 -10.27 -10.51 22.23
C ASP A 32 -11.67 -10.57 22.86
N THR A 33 -11.83 -10.05 24.07
CA THR A 33 -13.11 -9.96 24.78
C THR A 33 -14.14 -9.13 24.00
N VAL A 34 -13.69 -7.98 23.43
CA VAL A 34 -14.57 -7.10 22.65
C VAL A 34 -15.03 -7.76 21.36
N ILE A 35 -14.15 -8.47 20.66
CA ILE A 35 -14.48 -9.18 19.41
C ILE A 35 -15.41 -10.36 19.71
N TYR A 36 -15.16 -11.10 20.78
CA TYR A 36 -16.01 -12.21 21.21
C TYR A 36 -17.43 -11.73 21.51
N ASP A 37 -17.60 -10.65 22.28
CA ASP A 37 -18.90 -10.05 22.57
C ASP A 37 -19.61 -9.60 21.27
N ALA A 38 -18.90 -8.90 20.39
CA ALA A 38 -19.45 -8.43 19.13
C ALA A 38 -19.90 -9.59 18.22
N MET A 39 -19.14 -10.67 18.17
CA MET A 39 -19.50 -11.89 17.44
C MET A 39 -20.79 -12.48 17.98
N LEU A 40 -20.89 -12.70 19.31
CA LEU A 40 -22.10 -13.27 19.92
C LEU A 40 -23.34 -12.40 19.71
N GLN A 41 -23.21 -11.07 19.78
CA GLN A 41 -24.31 -10.17 19.51
C GLN A 41 -24.79 -10.30 18.04
N LYS A 42 -23.87 -10.44 17.10
CA LYS A 42 -24.20 -10.60 15.68
C LYS A 42 -24.82 -11.96 15.38
N GLU A 43 -24.28 -13.04 15.91
CA GLU A 43 -24.84 -14.39 15.79
C GLU A 43 -26.27 -14.45 16.33
N LYS A 44 -26.50 -13.83 17.49
CA LYS A 44 -27.85 -13.73 18.07
C LYS A 44 -28.83 -12.94 17.18
N GLN A 45 -28.35 -11.89 16.49
CA GLN A 45 -29.18 -11.11 15.56
C GLN A 45 -29.48 -11.87 14.27
N ALA A 46 -28.48 -12.62 13.76
CA ALA A 46 -28.61 -13.40 12.54
C ALA A 46 -29.37 -14.72 12.73
N PHE A 47 -29.52 -15.21 13.97
CA PHE A 47 -29.98 -16.56 14.32
C PHE A 47 -29.15 -17.65 13.64
N ASP A 48 -27.85 -17.39 13.45
CA ASP A 48 -26.90 -18.29 12.80
C ASP A 48 -25.49 -18.04 13.33
N GLU A 49 -24.60 -19.04 13.24
CA GLU A 49 -23.19 -18.94 13.63
C GLU A 49 -22.32 -18.65 12.42
N TYR A 50 -21.26 -17.89 12.62
CA TYR A 50 -20.28 -17.62 11.57
C TYR A 50 -19.29 -18.79 11.44
N ASP A 51 -18.76 -19.03 10.24
CA ASP A 51 -17.66 -19.99 10.03
C ASP A 51 -16.31 -19.40 10.43
N ILE A 52 -16.12 -18.12 10.11
CA ILE A 52 -14.86 -17.39 10.29
C ILE A 52 -15.15 -15.99 10.84
N VAL A 53 -14.35 -15.58 11.82
CA VAL A 53 -14.35 -14.21 12.35
C VAL A 53 -13.09 -13.51 11.91
N ILE A 54 -13.24 -12.38 11.22
CA ILE A 54 -12.11 -11.59 10.70
C ILE A 54 -12.07 -10.25 11.44
N THR A 55 -10.95 -9.99 12.08
CA THR A 55 -10.68 -8.70 12.71
C THR A 55 -9.79 -7.87 11.81
N ILE A 56 -10.23 -6.65 11.50
CA ILE A 56 -9.48 -5.63 10.76
C ILE A 56 -9.45 -4.38 11.64
N GLN A 57 -8.27 -3.81 11.85
CA GLN A 57 -8.15 -2.60 12.65
C GLN A 57 -8.21 -1.34 11.76
N PRO A 58 -8.99 -0.31 12.13
CA PRO A 58 -9.05 0.96 11.38
C PRO A 58 -7.71 1.69 11.28
N SER A 59 -6.78 1.38 12.19
CA SER A 59 -5.40 1.88 12.14
C SER A 59 -4.58 1.35 10.96
N SER A 60 -5.08 0.36 10.20
CA SER A 60 -4.44 -0.22 9.01
C SER A 60 -5.15 0.23 7.72
N PRO A 61 -5.12 1.53 7.34
CA PRO A 61 -5.94 2.09 6.26
C PRO A 61 -5.50 1.70 4.86
N LEU A 62 -4.32 1.09 4.70
CA LEU A 62 -3.74 0.72 3.41
C LEU A 62 -3.92 -0.76 3.06
N LEU A 63 -4.66 -1.50 3.89
CA LEU A 63 -4.99 -2.89 3.62
C LEU A 63 -5.84 -3.01 2.34
N LYS A 64 -5.44 -3.93 1.45
CA LYS A 64 -6.12 -4.14 0.17
C LYS A 64 -7.17 -5.24 0.25
N THR A 65 -8.24 -5.10 -0.53
CA THR A 65 -9.30 -6.10 -0.64
C THR A 65 -8.76 -7.44 -1.12
N GLU A 66 -7.83 -7.43 -2.09
CA GLU A 66 -7.20 -8.64 -2.64
C GLU A 66 -6.40 -9.42 -1.58
N THR A 67 -5.85 -8.71 -0.58
CA THR A 67 -5.14 -9.33 0.54
C THR A 67 -6.13 -10.01 1.49
N LEU A 68 -7.28 -9.39 1.72
CA LEU A 68 -8.36 -9.97 2.51
C LEU A 68 -8.91 -11.24 1.84
N ASP A 69 -9.17 -11.20 0.53
CA ASP A 69 -9.64 -12.34 -0.24
C ASP A 69 -8.66 -13.52 -0.16
N LYS A 70 -7.37 -13.27 -0.31
CA LYS A 70 -6.33 -14.30 -0.16
C LYS A 70 -6.28 -14.88 1.25
N ALA A 71 -6.54 -14.08 2.29
CA ALA A 71 -6.59 -14.57 3.66
C ALA A 71 -7.79 -15.51 3.86
N ILE A 72 -8.95 -15.19 3.26
CA ILE A 72 -10.14 -16.03 3.29
C ILE A 72 -9.91 -17.34 2.52
N GLU A 73 -9.29 -17.27 1.35
CA GLU A 73 -8.98 -18.46 0.52
C GLU A 73 -8.14 -19.51 1.25
N LYS A 74 -7.26 -19.09 2.19
CA LYS A 74 -6.47 -20.02 2.99
C LYS A 74 -7.31 -20.98 3.84
N PHE A 75 -8.51 -20.59 4.23
CA PHE A 75 -9.43 -21.45 4.97
C PHE A 75 -10.07 -22.57 4.14
N ALA A 76 -9.81 -22.63 2.83
CA ALA A 76 -10.10 -23.83 2.03
C ALA A 76 -9.34 -25.06 2.53
N ASP A 77 -8.17 -24.86 3.17
CA ASP A 77 -7.51 -25.91 3.97
C ASP A 77 -8.16 -25.97 5.37
N PHE A 78 -8.85 -27.05 5.65
CA PHE A 78 -9.53 -27.27 6.91
C PHE A 78 -8.59 -27.44 8.11
N ASN A 79 -7.27 -27.65 7.89
CA ASN A 79 -6.28 -27.71 8.96
C ASN A 79 -5.88 -26.33 9.47
N ILE A 80 -6.17 -25.25 8.74
CA ILE A 80 -5.85 -23.88 9.17
C ILE A 80 -6.95 -23.37 10.08
N ASP A 81 -6.57 -22.99 11.29
CA ASP A 81 -7.46 -22.44 12.31
C ASP A 81 -7.45 -20.92 12.30
N SER A 82 -6.28 -20.31 12.05
CA SER A 82 -6.12 -18.85 12.02
C SER A 82 -5.19 -18.41 10.90
N VAL A 83 -5.44 -17.20 10.37
CA VAL A 83 -4.58 -16.52 9.39
C VAL A 83 -4.26 -15.12 9.90
N ILE A 84 -2.98 -14.76 9.93
CA ILE A 84 -2.49 -13.49 10.45
C ILE A 84 -1.71 -12.75 9.36
N SER A 85 -1.97 -11.46 9.18
CA SER A 85 -1.14 -10.63 8.30
C SER A 85 0.17 -10.26 8.96
N VAL A 86 1.26 -10.43 8.21
CA VAL A 86 2.62 -10.18 8.66
C VAL A 86 3.43 -9.44 7.60
N VAL A 87 4.49 -8.76 8.02
CA VAL A 87 5.47 -8.14 7.14
C VAL A 87 6.87 -8.72 7.41
N ASP A 88 7.68 -8.85 6.34
CA ASP A 88 9.08 -9.26 6.48
C ASP A 88 9.85 -8.27 7.39
N ASP A 89 10.40 -8.79 8.48
CA ASP A 89 11.08 -8.01 9.52
C ASP A 89 12.45 -8.60 9.88
N LYS A 90 13.30 -8.75 8.86
CA LYS A 90 14.68 -9.16 9.04
C LYS A 90 15.50 -8.06 9.70
N ASN A 91 15.48 -8.02 11.03
CA ASN A 91 16.21 -7.04 11.82
C ASN A 91 16.96 -7.72 12.98
N LEU A 92 18.11 -7.14 13.35
CA LEU A 92 18.82 -7.50 14.58
C LEU A 92 18.06 -6.90 15.76
N ARG A 93 17.52 -7.75 16.63
CA ARG A 93 16.71 -7.34 17.77
C ARG A 93 17.44 -7.55 19.08
N TRP A 94 17.12 -6.73 20.09
CA TRP A 94 17.65 -6.79 21.44
C TRP A 94 16.52 -6.88 22.43
N GLY A 95 16.69 -7.70 23.45
CA GLY A 95 15.83 -7.73 24.64
C GLY A 95 16.49 -6.95 25.78
N PHE A 96 15.68 -6.67 26.80
CA PHE A 96 16.12 -6.13 28.07
C PHE A 96 15.65 -7.08 29.18
N ASP A 97 16.59 -7.45 30.04
CA ASP A 97 16.34 -8.26 31.21
C ASP A 97 16.16 -7.30 32.41
N ASP A 98 14.91 -7.15 32.82
CA ASP A 98 14.52 -6.26 33.93
C ASP A 98 15.11 -6.68 35.27
N GLU A 99 15.33 -8.00 35.50
CA GLU A 99 15.86 -8.52 36.76
C GLU A 99 17.35 -8.17 36.91
N ASN A 100 18.11 -8.24 35.83
CA ASN A 100 19.56 -8.00 35.83
C ASN A 100 19.97 -6.63 35.28
N GLY A 101 19.03 -5.84 34.76
CA GLY A 101 19.25 -4.54 34.18
C GLY A 101 20.16 -4.57 32.94
N ARG A 102 20.09 -5.61 32.10
CA ARG A 102 21.01 -5.84 30.98
C ARG A 102 20.31 -6.03 29.66
N TYR A 103 20.91 -5.49 28.61
CA TYR A 103 20.49 -5.79 27.23
C TYR A 103 21.11 -7.09 26.73
N PHE A 104 20.35 -7.88 25.97
CA PHE A 104 20.84 -9.08 25.31
C PHE A 104 20.32 -9.15 23.87
N PRO A 105 21.13 -9.70 22.90
CA PRO A 105 20.69 -9.87 21.53
C PRO A 105 19.77 -11.09 21.39
N PHE A 106 18.74 -11.01 20.53
CA PHE A 106 17.96 -12.17 20.09
C PHE A 106 18.62 -12.98 18.95
N TYR A 107 19.89 -12.71 18.65
CA TYR A 107 20.64 -13.37 17.63
C TYR A 107 21.95 -13.95 18.22
N SER A 108 22.38 -15.08 17.68
CA SER A 108 23.65 -15.72 18.08
C SER A 108 24.85 -15.19 17.29
N GLU A 109 24.64 -14.76 16.05
CA GLU A 109 25.67 -14.24 15.16
C GLU A 109 25.16 -12.98 14.44
N ARG A 110 26.07 -12.00 14.28
CA ARG A 110 25.75 -10.74 13.60
C ARG A 110 26.00 -10.85 12.10
N LEU A 111 24.96 -11.26 11.38
CA LEU A 111 24.98 -11.46 9.95
C LEU A 111 24.54 -10.20 9.18
N TYR A 112 24.91 -10.15 7.89
CA TYR A 112 24.30 -9.19 6.96
C TYR A 112 22.80 -9.47 6.82
N ARG A 113 22.01 -8.41 6.55
CA ARG A 113 20.54 -8.49 6.49
C ARG A 113 20.01 -9.61 5.58
N ASP A 114 20.66 -9.83 4.43
CA ASP A 114 20.23 -10.85 3.46
C ASP A 114 20.46 -12.28 3.96
N LEU A 115 21.40 -12.46 4.88
CA LEU A 115 21.74 -13.74 5.51
C LEU A 115 20.96 -14.00 6.80
N LEU A 116 20.23 -13.01 7.33
CA LEU A 116 19.41 -13.22 8.52
C LEU A 116 18.27 -14.21 8.20
N PRO A 117 17.90 -15.06 9.17
CA PRO A 117 16.74 -15.93 9.02
C PRO A 117 15.47 -15.09 8.75
N LYS A 118 14.53 -15.66 8.02
CA LYS A 118 13.23 -15.03 7.82
C LYS A 118 12.53 -14.85 9.15
N THR A 119 12.23 -13.62 9.50
CA THR A 119 11.43 -13.24 10.65
C THR A 119 10.30 -12.34 10.18
N PHE A 120 9.17 -12.44 10.83
CA PHE A 120 7.97 -11.68 10.48
C PHE A 120 7.51 -10.88 11.69
N LYS A 121 6.99 -9.69 11.41
CA LYS A 121 6.29 -8.86 12.37
C LYS A 121 4.80 -8.94 12.07
N GLU A 122 3.99 -9.26 13.06
CA GLU A 122 2.53 -9.19 12.97
C GLU A 122 2.09 -7.75 12.73
N THR A 123 1.03 -7.59 11.95
CA THR A 123 0.41 -6.29 11.64
C THR A 123 -1.05 -6.29 12.09
N GLY A 124 -1.62 -5.11 12.38
CA GLY A 124 -3.03 -4.96 12.71
C GLY A 124 -3.99 -5.15 11.54
N GLY A 125 -3.48 -5.49 10.35
CA GLY A 125 -4.27 -5.56 9.12
C GLY A 125 -5.34 -6.65 9.15
N ILE A 126 -4.95 -7.91 9.35
CA ILE A 126 -5.86 -9.06 9.36
C ILE A 126 -5.48 -10.03 10.47
N LEU A 127 -6.47 -10.37 11.29
CA LEU A 127 -6.49 -11.58 12.10
C LEU A 127 -7.81 -12.29 11.84
N ALA A 128 -7.77 -13.38 11.09
CA ALA A 128 -8.92 -14.20 10.73
C ALA A 128 -8.83 -15.55 11.46
N THR A 129 -9.93 -16.01 12.04
CA THR A 129 -9.93 -17.25 12.84
C THR A 129 -11.26 -17.99 12.67
N ARG A 130 -11.22 -19.32 12.59
CA ARG A 130 -12.45 -20.13 12.64
C ARG A 130 -13.20 -19.85 13.93
N ARG A 131 -14.49 -19.73 13.81
CA ARG A 131 -15.40 -19.34 14.89
C ARG A 131 -15.19 -20.13 16.19
N ASN A 132 -14.96 -21.44 16.09
CA ASN A 132 -14.79 -22.33 17.24
C ASN A 132 -13.54 -22.06 18.11
N PHE A 133 -12.56 -21.31 17.59
CA PHE A 133 -11.35 -20.89 18.31
C PHE A 133 -11.46 -19.45 18.84
N VAL A 134 -12.52 -18.73 18.50
CA VAL A 134 -12.75 -17.37 19.04
C VAL A 134 -13.43 -17.48 20.39
N THR A 135 -12.72 -17.05 21.42
CA THR A 135 -13.15 -17.09 22.81
C THR A 135 -13.03 -15.70 23.47
N GLU A 136 -13.49 -15.56 24.69
CA GLU A 136 -13.37 -14.31 25.45
C GLU A 136 -11.90 -13.90 25.70
N THR A 137 -10.97 -14.86 25.71
CA THR A 137 -9.56 -14.63 26.06
C THR A 137 -8.58 -14.87 24.91
N SER A 138 -9.04 -15.35 23.77
CA SER A 138 -8.18 -15.63 22.60
C SER A 138 -8.97 -15.62 21.31
N ARG A 139 -8.32 -15.11 20.26
CA ARG A 139 -8.75 -15.18 18.86
C ARG A 139 -7.80 -16.02 18.01
N LEU A 140 -6.97 -16.86 18.62
CA LEU A 140 -6.00 -17.69 17.91
C LEU A 140 -6.37 -19.18 18.06
N GLY A 141 -6.34 -19.88 16.93
CA GLY A 141 -6.38 -21.33 16.89
C GLY A 141 -5.01 -21.96 17.10
N LEU A 142 -4.93 -23.28 16.94
CA LEU A 142 -3.70 -24.04 17.16
C LEU A 142 -2.81 -24.04 15.91
N ASN A 143 -3.42 -24.11 14.73
CA ASN A 143 -2.72 -24.17 13.44
C ASN A 143 -2.85 -22.79 12.76
N ILE A 144 -1.77 -22.02 12.83
CA ILE A 144 -1.74 -20.64 12.33
C ILE A 144 -0.97 -20.62 11.01
N ASP A 145 -1.57 -20.04 9.98
CA ASP A 145 -0.89 -19.67 8.74
C ASP A 145 -0.71 -18.16 8.64
N LEU A 146 0.28 -17.73 7.89
CA LEU A 146 0.64 -16.34 7.74
C LEU A 146 0.36 -15.86 6.32
N ILE A 147 -0.09 -14.61 6.20
CA ILE A 147 -0.13 -13.90 4.92
C ILE A 147 0.86 -12.74 4.96
N GLU A 148 1.90 -12.85 4.13
CA GLU A 148 2.88 -11.79 4.00
C GLU A 148 2.29 -10.66 3.15
N ILE A 149 2.26 -9.45 3.70
CA ILE A 149 1.77 -8.24 3.04
C ILE A 149 2.93 -7.30 2.71
N SER A 150 2.69 -6.37 1.80
CA SER A 150 3.68 -5.36 1.45
C SER A 150 3.95 -4.40 2.62
N ARG A 151 5.11 -3.73 2.60
CA ARG A 151 5.42 -2.69 3.58
C ARG A 151 4.43 -1.52 3.53
N GLU A 152 3.88 -1.23 2.38
CA GLU A 152 2.83 -0.22 2.21
C GLU A 152 1.57 -0.64 2.97
N GLU A 153 1.07 -1.86 2.75
CA GLU A 153 -0.13 -2.38 3.45
C GLU A 153 0.08 -2.56 4.96
N SER A 154 1.35 -2.73 5.39
CA SER A 154 1.68 -2.94 6.80
C SER A 154 1.77 -1.66 7.64
N VAL A 155 1.51 -0.50 7.04
CA VAL A 155 1.49 0.77 7.78
C VAL A 155 0.31 0.77 8.74
N GLU A 156 0.62 0.92 10.01
CA GLU A 156 -0.34 1.00 11.11
C GLU A 156 -0.21 2.37 11.79
N ILE A 157 -1.33 3.09 11.91
CA ILE A 157 -1.33 4.44 12.46
C ILE A 157 -1.37 4.37 13.99
N ASN A 158 -0.23 4.54 14.63
CA ASN A 158 -0.07 4.65 16.08
C ASN A 158 0.45 6.04 16.50
N THR A 159 1.11 6.75 15.58
CA THR A 159 1.73 8.07 15.79
C THR A 159 1.31 9.04 14.69
N TYR A 160 1.64 10.33 14.87
CA TYR A 160 1.43 11.33 13.82
C TYR A 160 2.30 11.07 12.58
N GLU A 161 3.50 10.54 12.78
CA GLU A 161 4.41 10.14 11.70
C GLU A 161 3.81 9.03 10.85
N ASP A 162 3.17 8.02 11.49
CA ASP A 162 2.49 6.94 10.77
C ASP A 162 1.30 7.47 9.97
N TRP A 163 0.52 8.39 10.55
CA TRP A 163 -0.57 9.05 9.84
C TRP A 163 -0.06 9.81 8.61
N TRP A 164 1.03 10.54 8.74
CA TRP A 164 1.64 11.25 7.63
C TRP A 164 2.11 10.28 6.53
N ILE A 165 2.72 9.15 6.89
CA ILE A 165 3.13 8.10 5.95
C ILE A 165 1.90 7.52 5.24
N ALA A 166 0.86 7.13 5.97
CA ALA A 166 -0.37 6.60 5.41
C ALA A 166 -1.04 7.58 4.45
N ASN A 167 -1.10 8.86 4.83
CA ASN A 167 -1.66 9.93 4.00
C ASN A 167 -0.89 10.12 2.68
N ASN A 168 0.44 10.01 2.70
CA ASN A 168 1.25 10.06 1.47
C ASN A 168 0.96 8.86 0.55
N TYR A 169 0.81 7.65 1.09
CA TYR A 169 0.43 6.48 0.29
C TYR A 169 -0.97 6.61 -0.30
N LEU A 170 -1.96 7.06 0.48
CA LEU A 170 -3.33 7.26 0.01
C LEU A 170 -3.45 8.32 -1.10
N ASN A 171 -2.58 9.32 -1.07
CA ASN A 171 -2.53 10.39 -2.07
C ASN A 171 -1.51 10.13 -3.19
N LYS A 172 -0.91 8.93 -3.22
CA LYS A 172 0.04 8.54 -4.26
C LYS A 172 -0.66 8.45 -5.60
N ILE A 173 -0.11 9.14 -6.59
CA ILE A 173 -0.60 9.09 -7.96
C ILE A 173 0.50 8.59 -8.90
N LYS A 174 0.09 8.06 -10.05
CA LYS A 174 0.99 7.65 -11.13
C LYS A 174 1.24 8.83 -12.05
N ILE A 175 2.51 9.12 -12.32
CA ILE A 175 2.95 10.24 -13.15
C ILE A 175 3.87 9.71 -14.24
N ALA A 176 3.51 9.99 -15.49
CA ALA A 176 4.30 9.65 -16.65
C ALA A 176 5.09 10.88 -17.12
N PHE A 177 6.39 10.73 -17.29
CA PHE A 177 7.23 11.70 -18.01
C PHE A 177 7.52 11.17 -19.39
N VAL A 178 7.12 11.91 -20.44
CA VAL A 178 7.52 11.63 -21.84
C VAL A 178 8.63 12.61 -22.19
N VAL A 179 9.82 12.09 -22.51
CA VAL A 179 11.01 12.92 -22.61
C VAL A 179 11.78 12.63 -23.89
N ASP A 180 12.16 13.69 -24.60
CA ASP A 180 13.10 13.62 -25.71
C ASP A 180 14.52 13.94 -25.23
N ALA A 181 15.49 13.07 -25.56
CA ALA A 181 16.91 13.32 -25.32
C ALA A 181 17.73 12.55 -26.37
N TYR A 182 18.16 13.24 -27.43
CA TYR A 182 19.01 12.74 -28.50
C TYR A 182 20.02 13.84 -28.94
N ASP A 183 21.02 13.48 -29.72
CA ASP A 183 22.19 14.35 -29.96
C ASP A 183 21.83 15.75 -30.47
N GLN A 184 20.79 15.89 -31.32
CA GLN A 184 20.42 17.20 -31.86
C GLN A 184 19.66 18.09 -30.90
N ILE A 185 18.86 17.50 -29.99
CA ILE A 185 18.06 18.26 -29.02
C ILE A 185 18.80 18.42 -27.67
N GLY A 186 19.79 17.56 -27.43
CA GLY A 186 20.60 17.60 -26.20
C GLY A 186 19.93 16.95 -24.99
N THR A 187 20.47 17.26 -23.82
CA THR A 187 20.11 16.62 -22.55
C THR A 187 19.20 17.48 -21.65
N GLY A 188 18.91 18.70 -22.05
CA GLY A 188 18.19 19.70 -21.23
C GLY A 188 16.82 19.23 -20.76
N HIS A 189 16.03 18.61 -21.63
CA HIS A 189 14.72 18.04 -21.31
C HIS A 189 14.84 16.96 -20.23
N MET A 190 15.78 16.03 -20.39
CA MET A 190 15.98 14.93 -19.43
C MET A 190 16.33 15.46 -18.03
N TYR A 191 17.30 16.38 -17.93
CA TYR A 191 17.70 16.93 -16.61
C TYR A 191 16.60 17.78 -15.98
N ARG A 192 15.78 18.47 -16.78
CA ARG A 192 14.60 19.19 -16.30
C ARG A 192 13.57 18.22 -15.70
N CYS A 193 13.23 17.14 -16.41
CA CYS A 193 12.33 16.11 -15.94
C CYS A 193 12.87 15.38 -14.69
N LEU A 194 14.16 15.05 -14.64
CA LEU A 194 14.80 14.47 -13.46
C LEU A 194 14.72 15.41 -12.26
N SER A 195 14.91 16.72 -12.47
CA SER A 195 14.76 17.73 -11.42
C SER A 195 13.33 17.80 -10.89
N MET A 196 12.31 17.75 -11.77
CA MET A 196 10.91 17.69 -11.37
C MET A 196 10.60 16.38 -10.63
N ALA A 197 11.01 15.24 -11.18
CA ALA A 197 10.78 13.93 -10.59
C ALA A 197 11.40 13.79 -9.19
N SER A 198 12.54 14.44 -8.94
CA SER A 198 13.18 14.46 -7.62
C SER A 198 12.36 15.13 -6.51
N LYS A 199 11.32 15.89 -6.86
CA LYS A 199 10.36 16.51 -5.93
C LYS A 199 9.08 15.69 -5.75
N LEU A 200 8.92 14.63 -6.57
CA LEU A 200 7.73 13.79 -6.61
C LEU A 200 7.97 12.43 -5.94
N VAL A 201 8.79 12.41 -4.89
CA VAL A 201 9.29 11.19 -4.22
C VAL A 201 8.19 10.29 -3.62
N PHE A 202 7.01 10.83 -3.37
CA PHE A 202 5.86 10.08 -2.84
C PHE A 202 4.93 9.56 -3.93
N HIS A 203 5.22 9.84 -5.20
CA HIS A 203 4.41 9.42 -6.34
C HIS A 203 5.09 8.31 -7.13
N ASP A 204 4.32 7.58 -7.92
CA ASP A 204 4.84 6.54 -8.79
C ASP A 204 5.21 7.15 -10.15
N VAL A 205 6.49 7.44 -10.31
CA VAL A 205 7.03 8.11 -11.49
C VAL A 205 7.63 7.10 -12.45
N VAL A 206 7.22 7.17 -13.72
CA VAL A 206 7.80 6.38 -14.82
C VAL A 206 8.16 7.31 -15.98
N PHE A 207 9.36 7.13 -16.52
CA PHE A 207 9.82 7.83 -17.70
C PHE A 207 9.51 7.00 -18.96
N PHE A 208 9.01 7.65 -20.00
CA PHE A 208 8.75 7.07 -21.30
C PHE A 208 9.68 7.75 -22.32
N ILE A 209 10.56 6.98 -22.91
CA ILE A 209 11.64 7.47 -23.79
C ILE A 209 11.55 6.76 -25.14
N ASN A 210 11.66 7.50 -26.24
CA ASN A 210 11.71 6.86 -27.52
C ASN A 210 12.94 5.95 -27.62
N ARG A 211 12.77 4.70 -28.07
CA ARG A 211 13.87 3.72 -28.12
C ARG A 211 15.03 4.13 -29.04
N THR A 212 14.82 5.10 -29.94
CA THR A 212 15.88 5.67 -30.77
C THR A 212 16.70 6.74 -30.05
N HIS A 213 16.27 7.18 -28.88
CA HIS A 213 16.93 8.22 -28.08
C HIS A 213 17.93 7.61 -27.09
N GLN A 214 18.99 7.01 -27.60
CA GLN A 214 19.99 6.30 -26.77
C GLN A 214 20.58 7.20 -25.69
N LEU A 215 20.88 8.46 -25.99
CA LEU A 215 21.39 9.43 -25.02
C LEU A 215 20.47 9.57 -23.80
N GLY A 216 19.14 9.61 -24.02
CA GLY A 216 18.16 9.65 -22.93
C GLY A 216 18.13 8.38 -22.09
N ILE A 217 18.26 7.22 -22.75
CA ILE A 217 18.31 5.92 -22.09
C ILE A 217 19.55 5.81 -21.21
N ASP A 218 20.73 6.15 -21.73
CA ASP A 218 22.00 6.11 -21.01
C ASP A 218 21.97 7.01 -19.76
N ILE A 219 21.32 8.18 -19.86
CA ILE A 219 21.17 9.08 -18.71
C ILE A 219 20.25 8.46 -17.66
N ILE A 220 19.05 7.99 -18.03
CA ILE A 220 18.07 7.49 -17.05
C ILE A 220 18.55 6.24 -16.33
N GLU A 221 19.35 5.40 -16.99
CA GLU A 221 19.99 4.23 -16.37
C GLU A 221 20.94 4.59 -15.24
N GLY A 222 21.51 5.79 -15.28
CA GLY A 222 22.33 6.35 -14.18
C GLY A 222 21.52 6.84 -12.98
N TYR A 223 20.18 6.87 -13.10
CA TYR A 223 19.27 7.31 -12.07
C TYR A 223 18.31 6.16 -11.66
N ASN A 224 17.89 6.15 -10.43
CA ASN A 224 17.09 5.06 -9.87
C ASN A 224 15.57 5.22 -10.17
N TYR A 225 15.23 5.67 -11.39
CA TYR A 225 13.85 5.79 -11.86
C TYR A 225 13.46 4.63 -12.76
N LYS A 226 12.20 4.21 -12.68
CA LYS A 226 11.62 3.29 -13.66
C LYS A 226 11.48 3.99 -15.00
N TYR A 227 11.82 3.29 -16.10
CA TYR A 227 11.57 3.80 -17.43
C TYR A 227 11.04 2.70 -18.34
N GLN A 228 10.36 3.11 -19.41
CA GLN A 228 9.91 2.26 -20.51
C GLN A 228 10.26 2.92 -21.85
N THR A 229 10.59 2.10 -22.83
CA THR A 229 10.89 2.60 -24.17
C THR A 229 9.75 2.32 -25.13
N TYR A 230 9.53 3.23 -26.08
CA TYR A 230 8.53 3.08 -27.13
C TYR A 230 9.10 3.42 -28.51
N GLY A 231 8.52 2.84 -29.58
CA GLY A 231 8.95 3.08 -30.97
C GLY A 231 8.05 4.04 -31.74
N GLY A 232 6.86 4.32 -31.23
CA GLY A 232 5.91 5.22 -31.88
C GLY A 232 4.68 5.51 -31.03
N LYS A 233 3.83 6.45 -31.49
CA LYS A 233 2.67 6.96 -30.78
C LYS A 233 1.71 5.86 -30.30
N SER A 234 1.38 4.91 -31.16
CA SER A 234 0.42 3.83 -30.82
C SER A 234 0.93 2.97 -29.68
N GLU A 235 2.23 2.65 -29.68
CA GLU A 235 2.85 1.88 -28.60
C GLU A 235 2.87 2.68 -27.29
N LEU A 236 3.20 3.98 -27.34
CA LEU A 236 3.19 4.86 -26.18
C LEU A 236 1.79 4.93 -25.54
N LEU A 237 0.74 5.07 -26.34
CA LEU A 237 -0.64 5.08 -25.85
C LEU A 237 -1.03 3.75 -25.19
N GLY A 238 -0.59 2.62 -25.73
CA GLY A 238 -0.78 1.30 -25.11
C GLY A 238 -0.04 1.15 -23.78
N LEU A 239 1.17 1.71 -23.66
CA LEU A 239 1.92 1.74 -22.41
C LEU A 239 1.22 2.62 -21.35
N PHE A 240 0.59 3.73 -21.74
CA PHE A 240 -0.21 4.54 -20.83
C PHE A 240 -1.46 3.80 -20.35
N GLU A 241 -2.13 3.02 -21.20
CA GLU A 241 -3.26 2.19 -20.77
C GLU A 241 -2.85 1.16 -19.72
N GLN A 242 -1.66 0.58 -19.83
CA GLN A 242 -1.13 -0.36 -18.86
C GLN A 242 -0.67 0.32 -17.56
N PHE A 243 0.01 1.46 -17.68
CA PHE A 243 0.50 2.20 -16.51
C PHE A 243 -0.61 2.98 -15.81
N ASP A 244 -1.63 3.45 -16.56
CA ASP A 244 -2.76 4.26 -16.08
C ASP A 244 -2.32 5.51 -15.31
N PRO A 245 -1.57 6.45 -15.93
CA PRO A 245 -1.08 7.64 -15.26
C PRO A 245 -2.22 8.63 -14.98
N LYS A 246 -2.19 9.25 -13.81
CA LYS A 246 -3.09 10.38 -13.51
C LYS A 246 -2.64 11.66 -14.19
N ILE A 247 -1.33 11.85 -14.29
CA ILE A 247 -0.69 13.02 -14.91
C ILE A 247 0.33 12.55 -15.93
N ILE A 248 0.33 13.18 -17.11
CA ILE A 248 1.34 13.01 -18.14
C ILE A 248 2.07 14.35 -18.31
N ILE A 249 3.38 14.34 -18.13
CA ILE A 249 4.26 15.49 -18.36
C ILE A 249 5.04 15.24 -19.64
N ASN A 250 4.71 15.99 -20.69
CA ASN A 250 5.43 15.95 -21.95
C ASN A 250 6.54 17.00 -21.95
N ASP A 251 7.76 16.54 -22.08
CA ASP A 251 8.93 17.38 -22.28
C ASP A 251 9.66 16.90 -23.56
N VAL A 252 8.98 17.11 -24.69
CA VAL A 252 9.36 16.67 -26.02
C VAL A 252 9.39 17.86 -26.98
N GLY A 253 10.24 17.79 -27.99
CA GLY A 253 10.44 18.92 -28.92
C GLY A 253 9.21 19.31 -29.74
N ASN A 254 8.24 18.44 -29.93
CA ASN A 254 6.99 18.75 -30.64
C ASN A 254 5.87 17.77 -30.23
N THR A 255 4.71 18.30 -29.83
CA THR A 255 3.49 17.52 -29.58
C THR A 255 2.49 17.75 -30.72
N SER A 256 2.13 16.69 -31.46
CA SER A 256 1.14 16.82 -32.52
C SER A 256 -0.27 17.03 -31.94
N TYR A 257 -1.10 17.79 -32.67
CA TYR A 257 -2.50 18.00 -32.27
C TYR A 257 -3.26 16.69 -32.05
N GLU A 258 -3.09 15.71 -32.96
CA GLU A 258 -3.72 14.40 -32.82
C GLU A 258 -3.31 13.64 -31.58
N TYR A 259 -2.03 13.74 -31.20
CA TYR A 259 -1.55 13.13 -29.94
C TYR A 259 -2.20 13.76 -28.71
N MET A 260 -2.32 15.08 -28.71
CA MET A 260 -2.97 15.80 -27.59
C MET A 260 -4.47 15.47 -27.49
N VAL A 261 -5.16 15.39 -28.63
CA VAL A 261 -6.58 14.99 -28.69
C VAL A 261 -6.78 13.57 -28.13
N ASP A 262 -5.94 12.61 -28.53
CA ASP A 262 -6.03 11.24 -28.06
C ASP A 262 -5.86 11.15 -26.53
N LEU A 263 -4.88 11.86 -25.97
CA LEU A 263 -4.65 11.89 -24.53
C LEU A 263 -5.82 12.56 -23.77
N THR A 264 -6.32 13.66 -24.30
CA THR A 264 -7.46 14.39 -23.69
C THR A 264 -8.74 13.55 -23.71
N ASN A 265 -9.03 12.87 -24.82
CA ASN A 265 -10.18 11.99 -24.96
C ASN A 265 -10.15 10.80 -23.98
N LYS A 266 -8.96 10.35 -23.59
CA LYS A 266 -8.75 9.30 -22.56
C LYS A 266 -8.83 9.84 -21.14
N GLY A 267 -8.99 11.14 -20.93
CA GLY A 267 -9.18 11.77 -19.62
C GLY A 267 -7.90 11.97 -18.81
N TYR A 268 -6.72 11.89 -19.44
CA TYR A 268 -5.45 12.18 -18.78
C TYR A 268 -5.28 13.67 -18.48
N TYR A 269 -4.67 14.01 -17.34
CA TYR A 269 -4.24 15.38 -17.09
C TYR A 269 -2.84 15.59 -17.68
N ILE A 270 -2.71 16.58 -18.62
CA ILE A 270 -1.51 16.74 -19.43
C ILE A 270 -0.82 18.06 -19.13
N ILE A 271 0.49 18.02 -18.97
CA ILE A 271 1.37 19.18 -18.81
C ILE A 271 2.42 19.13 -19.91
N ASN A 272 2.46 20.16 -20.78
CA ASN A 272 3.53 20.33 -21.77
C ASN A 272 4.53 21.36 -21.24
N SER A 273 5.83 21.01 -21.17
CA SER A 273 6.84 21.88 -20.55
C SER A 273 7.53 22.83 -21.53
N GLU A 274 7.39 22.64 -22.85
CA GLU A 274 8.10 23.46 -23.88
C GLU A 274 7.27 24.44 -24.68
N GLU A 275 5.96 24.43 -24.62
CA GLU A 275 5.12 25.34 -25.42
C GLU A 275 4.86 26.70 -24.74
N ILE A 276 5.89 27.33 -24.18
CA ILE A 276 5.81 28.76 -23.86
C ILE A 276 6.01 29.54 -25.18
N GLY A 277 4.94 29.69 -25.96
CA GLY A 277 4.97 30.55 -27.13
C GLY A 277 4.11 30.16 -28.32
N ARG A 278 3.50 28.96 -28.32
CA ARG A 278 2.52 28.57 -29.34
C ARG A 278 1.27 27.99 -28.69
N ALA A 279 0.51 28.87 -28.05
CA ALA A 279 -0.88 28.58 -27.74
C ALA A 279 -1.63 28.48 -29.08
N HIS A 280 -1.82 27.26 -29.58
CA HIS A 280 -2.87 27.01 -30.55
C HIS A 280 -4.05 26.43 -29.81
N VAL A 281 -5.04 27.28 -29.73
CA VAL A 281 -6.44 27.12 -29.28
C VAL A 281 -7.06 25.82 -29.78
#